data_330de713548e19f27bee0379fe8d5890
#
_entry.id   330de713548e19f27bee0379fe8d5890
#
_cell.length_a   1.000
_cell.length_b   1.000
_cell.length_c   1.000
_cell.angle_alpha   90.00
_cell.angle_beta   90.00
_cell.angle_gamma   90.00
#
_symmetry.space_group_name_H-M   'P 1'
#
loop_
_entity.id
_entity.type
_entity.pdbx_description
1 polymer ?
#
loop_
_entity_poly.entity_id
_entity_poly.type
_entity_poly.pdbx_seq_one_letter_code
_entity_poly.pdbx_strand_id
1 'polypeptide(L)' 'MKEFMYYVNGLYFANLKTARKHAQRVGDSDILLTLGDYDETILSYNPMSERLERQMSVNEAKEKLLQEYESKRFIK' A
#
# COMPACT_ATOMS: atom_id res chain seq x y z
N MET A 1 16.40 -1.51 -9.71
CA MET A 1 15.07 -2.10 -9.68
C MET A 1 14.28 -1.57 -8.48
N LYS A 2 13.04 -1.25 -8.69
CA LYS A 2 12.18 -0.76 -7.60
C LYS A 2 11.67 -1.92 -6.78
N GLU A 3 11.48 -1.69 -5.50
CA GLU A 3 10.97 -2.69 -4.59
C GLU A 3 9.60 -2.28 -4.08
N PHE A 4 8.79 -3.29 -3.77
CA PHE A 4 7.51 -3.02 -3.13
C PHE A 4 7.73 -2.59 -1.68
N MET A 5 7.04 -1.54 -1.28
CA MET A 5 7.08 -1.05 0.10
C MET A 5 5.67 -0.78 0.56
N TYR A 6 5.47 -0.77 1.86
CA TYR A 6 4.18 -0.42 2.45
C TYR A 6 4.28 0.98 3.03
N TYR A 7 3.33 1.82 2.67
CA TYR A 7 3.34 3.22 3.07
C TYR A 7 2.21 3.50 4.06
N VAL A 8 2.54 4.09 5.20
CA VAL A 8 1.57 4.45 6.22
C VAL A 8 1.96 5.79 6.81
N ASN A 9 1.07 6.78 6.65
CA ASN A 9 1.21 8.07 7.33
C ASN A 9 2.62 8.67 7.24
N GLY A 10 3.17 8.69 6.04
CA GLY A 10 4.46 9.32 5.79
C GLY A 10 5.67 8.42 5.95
N LEU A 11 5.48 7.17 6.37
CA LEU A 11 6.60 6.25 6.57
C LEU A 11 6.47 5.02 5.68
N TYR A 12 7.63 4.49 5.28
CA TYR A 12 7.70 3.29 4.46
C TYR A 12 8.17 2.10 5.29
N PHE A 13 7.57 0.94 5.04
CA PHE A 13 7.91 -0.28 5.76
C PHE A 13 8.18 -1.41 4.77
N ALA A 14 9.10 -2.30 5.13
CA ALA A 14 9.45 -3.42 4.27
C ALA A 14 8.44 -4.55 4.32
N ASN A 15 7.64 -4.64 5.38
CA ASN A 15 6.66 -5.70 5.50
C ASN A 15 5.34 -5.20 6.07
N LEU A 16 4.28 -5.96 5.77
CA LEU A 16 2.93 -5.56 6.13
C LEU A 16 2.69 -5.58 7.64
N LYS A 17 3.31 -6.51 8.33
CA LYS A 17 3.10 -6.62 9.78
C LYS A 17 3.53 -5.35 10.50
N THR A 18 4.70 -4.83 10.15
CA THR A 18 5.20 -3.59 10.75
C THR A 18 4.33 -2.41 10.36
N ALA A 19 3.90 -2.37 9.09
CA ALA A 19 3.03 -1.31 8.62
C ALA A 19 1.71 -1.30 9.38
N ARG A 20 1.13 -2.48 9.61
CA ARG A 20 -0.13 -2.58 10.34
C ARG A 20 0.01 -2.11 11.78
N LYS A 21 1.12 -2.45 12.42
CA LYS A 21 1.36 -1.97 13.80
C LYS A 21 1.42 -0.46 13.85
N HIS A 22 2.09 0.15 12.88
CA HIS A 22 2.17 1.60 12.83
C HIS A 22 0.80 2.23 12.56
N ALA A 23 0.05 1.66 11.62
CA ALA A 23 -1.27 2.17 11.29
C ALA A 23 -2.21 2.13 12.51
N GLN A 24 -2.13 1.05 13.28
CA GLN A 24 -2.94 0.94 14.49
C GLN A 24 -2.53 1.94 15.55
N ARG A 25 -1.23 2.24 15.62
CA ARG A 25 -0.73 3.20 16.59
C ARG A 25 -1.19 4.63 16.30
N VAL A 26 -1.17 5.03 15.04
CA VAL A 26 -1.59 6.38 14.67
C VAL A 26 -3.10 6.51 14.55
N GLY A 27 -3.81 5.42 14.34
CA GLY A 27 -5.28 5.39 14.42
C GLY A 27 -5.99 5.44 13.08
N ASP A 28 -5.83 6.49 12.31
CA ASP A 28 -6.67 6.73 11.14
C ASP A 28 -5.92 6.66 9.83
N SER A 29 -5.04 5.68 9.67
CA SER A 29 -4.21 5.65 8.48
C SER A 29 -4.48 4.44 7.61
N ASP A 30 -4.58 4.71 6.30
CA ASP A 30 -4.66 3.65 5.30
C ASP A 30 -3.27 3.05 5.10
N ILE A 31 -3.24 1.83 4.56
CA ILE A 31 -1.98 1.20 4.18
C ILE A 31 -1.96 1.05 2.68
N LEU A 32 -0.94 1.61 2.06
CA LEU A 32 -0.76 1.55 0.62
C LEU A 32 0.43 0.66 0.29
N LEU A 33 0.31 -0.09 -0.80
CA LEU A 33 1.46 -0.79 -1.36
C LEU A 33 2.02 0.10 -2.46
N THR A 34 3.33 0.29 -2.47
CA THR A 34 3.96 1.20 -3.43
C THR A 34 4.99 0.48 -4.28
N LEU A 35 5.19 0.98 -5.48
CA LEU A 35 6.26 0.53 -6.37
C LEU A 35 6.72 1.76 -7.14
N GLY A 36 7.89 2.29 -6.75
CA GLY A 36 8.34 3.55 -7.32
C GLY A 36 7.38 4.67 -6.97
N ASP A 37 6.87 5.33 -8.01
CA ASP A 37 5.95 6.46 -7.83
C ASP A 37 4.49 6.05 -7.86
N TYR A 38 4.21 4.76 -7.97
CA TYR A 38 2.84 4.25 -8.06
C TYR A 38 2.43 3.60 -6.77
N ASP A 39 1.13 3.69 -6.45
CA ASP A 39 0.63 3.08 -5.23
C ASP A 39 -0.80 2.57 -5.41
N GLU A 40 -1.18 1.63 -4.53
CA GLU A 40 -2.53 1.10 -4.45
C GLU A 40 -2.90 0.95 -2.98
N THR A 41 -4.11 1.36 -2.63
CA THR A 41 -4.58 1.19 -1.25
C THR A 41 -5.00 -0.24 -1.03
N ILE A 42 -4.32 -0.93 -0.11
CA ILE A 42 -4.66 -2.32 0.20
C ILE A 42 -5.52 -2.44 1.45
N LEU A 43 -5.37 -1.53 2.40
CA LEU A 43 -6.18 -1.49 3.60
C LEU A 43 -6.61 -0.05 3.84
N SER A 44 -7.88 0.14 4.18
CA SER A 44 -8.41 1.46 4.43
C SER A 44 -9.08 1.48 5.80
N TYR A 45 -8.79 2.50 6.59
CA TYR A 45 -9.40 2.65 7.90
C TYR A 45 -10.85 3.09 7.75
N ASN A 46 -11.74 2.34 8.39
CA ASN A 46 -13.16 2.68 8.39
C ASN A 46 -13.53 3.22 9.78
N PRO A 47 -13.82 4.52 9.90
CA PRO A 47 -14.13 5.08 11.22
C PRO A 47 -15.42 4.53 11.81
N MET A 48 -16.33 4.01 10.98
CA MET A 48 -17.58 3.43 11.47
C MET A 48 -17.32 2.11 12.19
N SER A 49 -16.43 1.28 11.66
CA SER A 49 -16.07 0.01 12.30
C SER A 49 -14.83 0.15 13.19
N GLU A 50 -14.13 1.27 13.10
CA GLU A 50 -12.93 1.58 13.85
C GLU A 50 -11.82 0.55 13.62
N ARG A 51 -11.68 0.10 12.37
CA ARG A 51 -10.62 -0.84 12.03
C ARG A 51 -10.27 -0.75 10.56
N LEU A 52 -9.14 -1.38 10.22
CA LEU A 52 -8.67 -1.44 8.85
C LEU A 52 -9.44 -2.52 8.08
N GLU A 53 -9.92 -2.15 6.92
CA GLU A 53 -10.67 -3.06 6.06
C GLU A 53 -9.94 -3.27 4.76
N ARG A 54 -9.93 -4.52 4.28
CA ARG A 54 -9.22 -4.85 3.06
C ARG A 54 -9.93 -4.27 1.85
N GLN A 55 -9.15 -3.59 1.00
CA GLN A 55 -9.64 -3.08 -0.27
C GLN A 55 -9.25 -4.00 -1.43
N MET A 56 -8.06 -4.61 -1.34
CA MET A 56 -7.62 -5.61 -2.30
C MET A 56 -6.51 -6.44 -1.65
N SER A 57 -6.25 -7.62 -2.21
CA SER A 57 -5.18 -8.45 -1.69
C SER A 57 -3.82 -7.86 -2.08
N VAL A 58 -2.79 -8.24 -1.32
CA VAL A 58 -1.43 -7.79 -1.63
C VAL A 58 -1.00 -8.26 -3.01
N ASN A 59 -1.33 -9.51 -3.37
CA ASN A 59 -0.97 -10.04 -4.68
C ASN A 59 -1.64 -9.26 -5.81
N GLU A 60 -2.91 -8.93 -5.64
CA GLU A 60 -3.64 -8.14 -6.63
C GLU A 60 -3.02 -6.75 -6.78
N ALA A 61 -2.68 -6.12 -5.66
CA ALA A 61 -2.04 -4.81 -5.69
C ALA A 61 -0.69 -4.87 -6.39
N LYS A 62 0.09 -5.92 -6.12
CA LYS A 62 1.39 -6.10 -6.78
C LYS A 62 1.24 -6.22 -8.29
N GLU A 63 0.25 -7.00 -8.74
CA GLU A 63 0.02 -7.15 -10.17
C GLU A 63 -0.34 -5.82 -10.82
N LYS A 64 -1.24 -5.07 -10.20
CA LYS A 64 -1.64 -3.77 -10.74
C LYS A 64 -0.46 -2.80 -10.81
N LEU A 65 0.34 -2.76 -9.75
CA LEU A 65 1.49 -1.87 -9.71
C LEU A 65 2.54 -2.25 -10.75
N LEU A 66 2.78 -3.55 -10.93
CA LEU A 66 3.72 -4.00 -11.95
C LEU A 66 3.24 -3.61 -13.34
N GLN A 67 1.96 -3.79 -13.62
CA GLN A 67 1.40 -3.42 -14.91
C GLN A 67 1.53 -1.92 -15.16
N GLU A 68 1.22 -1.11 -14.17
CA GLU A 68 1.37 0.33 -14.29
C GLU A 68 2.82 0.73 -14.51
N TYR A 69 3.70 0.16 -13.70
CA TYR A 69 5.12 0.48 -13.75
C TYR A 69 5.71 0.12 -15.11
N GLU A 70 5.42 -1.08 -15.60
CA GLU A 70 5.94 -1.54 -16.88
C GLU A 70 5.31 -0.82 -18.05
N SER A 71 4.01 -0.54 -17.97
CA SER A 71 3.31 0.17 -19.01
C SER A 71 3.89 1.58 -19.20
N LYS A 72 4.09 2.29 -18.12
CA LYS A 72 4.67 3.63 -18.17
C LYS A 72 6.12 3.62 -18.61
N ARG A 73 6.81 2.54 -18.29
CA ARG A 73 8.21 2.40 -18.63
C ARG A 73 8.44 2.29 -20.14
N PHE A 74 7.49 1.68 -20.84
CA PHE A 74 7.61 1.47 -22.29
C PHE A 74 6.99 2.59 -23.12
N ILE A 75 6.31 3.51 -22.50
CA ILE A 75 5.74 4.64 -23.19
C ILE A 75 6.77 5.76 -23.26
N LYS A 76 7.10 6.15 -24.45
CA LYS A 76 8.08 7.20 -24.66
C LYS A 76 7.41 8.50 -25.05
#